data_7a3e7a2940bee8f33d8365eeba819e57
#
_entry.id   7a3e7a2940bee8f33d8365eeba819e57
#
_cell.length_a   1.000
_cell.length_b   1.000
_cell.length_c   1.000
_cell.angle_alpha   90.00
_cell.angle_beta   90.00
_cell.angle_gamma   90.00
#
_symmetry.space_group_name_H-M   'P 1'
#
loop_
_entity.id
_entity.type
_entity.pdbx_description
1 polymer ?
#
loop_
_entity_poly.entity_id
_entity_poly.type
_entity_poly.pdbx_seq_one_letter_code
_entity_poly.pdbx_strand_id
1 'polypeptide(L)'
;MEKLSQDTPNKDMMDFSFDDIIDSNIFDNNNDEPLWDKLIQQIIDGNVIPVIGADLLIDNSSNLHKFIMDGLARTFGVSKQVNSFSELVYAPEYKNKFKLDNIYYQVDKIFAAKRFPASERLRRLLSIRQFPFIITTSFTPVIEQAMQNIWKDELRVMKFNNNPSENSDIKNGADLRKPTIYYMFGKVGAGAHKYVLTDIDLLDFVSSWLSNDNKARPKNLCNELKDKYLLMLGNTYSDWLFRFIWYSMRKPDLGHGMLAYDTLDESLINFLERTETFTKQ
;
A
#
# COMPACT_ATOMS: atom_id res chain seq x y z
N MET A 1 -46.64 -3.60 32.68
CA MET A 1 -45.94 -4.85 32.35
C MET A 1 -45.54 -4.78 30.90
N GLU A 2 -44.40 -4.14 30.64
CA GLU A 2 -43.79 -4.04 29.31
C GLU A 2 -42.70 -5.11 29.18
N LYS A 3 -42.83 -5.90 28.14
CA LYS A 3 -41.88 -6.95 27.81
C LYS A 3 -40.66 -6.31 27.13
N LEU A 4 -39.52 -6.36 27.78
CA LEU A 4 -38.21 -6.11 27.17
C LEU A 4 -37.93 -7.21 26.15
N SER A 5 -37.83 -6.81 24.88
CA SER A 5 -37.30 -7.65 23.82
C SER A 5 -35.80 -7.76 23.99
N GLN A 6 -35.30 -8.97 24.15
CA GLN A 6 -33.91 -9.30 24.12
C GLN A 6 -33.41 -9.21 22.66
N ASP A 7 -32.57 -8.23 22.37
CA ASP A 7 -31.79 -8.19 21.14
C ASP A 7 -30.76 -9.32 21.18
N THR A 8 -30.91 -10.28 20.29
CA THR A 8 -29.88 -11.27 19.99
C THR A 8 -28.75 -10.62 19.24
N PRO A 9 -27.48 -10.86 19.61
CA PRO A 9 -26.35 -10.31 18.87
C PRO A 9 -26.27 -10.96 17.49
N ASN A 10 -26.15 -10.11 16.49
CA ASN A 10 -26.02 -10.46 15.08
C ASN A 10 -24.80 -11.38 14.85
N LYS A 11 -25.07 -12.62 14.42
CA LYS A 11 -24.13 -13.73 14.31
C LYS A 11 -23.46 -13.81 12.94
N ASP A 12 -23.40 -12.70 12.21
CA ASP A 12 -22.87 -12.64 10.86
C ASP A 12 -21.42 -12.06 10.78
N MET A 13 -20.60 -12.35 11.78
CA MET A 13 -19.16 -12.33 11.55
C MET A 13 -18.77 -13.73 11.06
N MET A 14 -18.84 -13.95 9.74
CA MET A 14 -18.25 -15.11 9.12
C MET A 14 -16.76 -15.08 9.41
N ASP A 15 -16.30 -16.01 10.23
CA ASP A 15 -14.89 -16.38 10.33
C ASP A 15 -14.53 -17.05 9.00
N PHE A 16 -14.02 -16.27 8.04
CA PHE A 16 -13.50 -16.82 6.81
C PHE A 16 -12.25 -17.61 7.15
N SER A 17 -12.33 -18.92 7.01
CA SER A 17 -11.16 -19.80 7.04
C SER A 17 -10.33 -19.55 5.78
N PHE A 18 -9.02 -19.80 5.89
CA PHE A 18 -8.11 -19.71 4.75
C PHE A 18 -8.55 -20.65 3.60
N ASP A 19 -9.20 -21.76 3.94
CA ASP A 19 -9.77 -22.74 3.00
C ASP A 19 -10.93 -22.17 2.18
N ASP A 20 -11.66 -21.15 2.69
CA ASP A 20 -12.76 -20.49 1.97
C ASP A 20 -12.26 -19.52 0.89
N ILE A 21 -11.00 -19.16 0.93
CA ILE A 21 -10.36 -18.24 -0.04
C ILE A 21 -9.78 -19.00 -1.23
N ILE A 22 -9.48 -20.28 -1.05
CA ILE A 22 -8.96 -21.16 -2.10
C ILE A 22 -10.15 -21.82 -2.80
N ASP A 23 -10.83 -21.06 -3.67
CA ASP A 23 -11.74 -21.65 -4.63
C ASP A 23 -10.94 -22.44 -5.64
N SER A 24 -11.06 -23.79 -5.60
CA SER A 24 -10.28 -24.77 -6.37
C SER A 24 -10.35 -24.58 -7.89
N ASN A 25 -11.19 -23.67 -8.39
CA ASN A 25 -11.38 -23.40 -9.80
C ASN A 25 -10.50 -22.26 -10.36
N ILE A 26 -9.67 -21.61 -9.51
CA ILE A 26 -8.77 -20.54 -9.98
C ILE A 26 -7.41 -21.08 -10.45
N PHE A 27 -7.09 -22.36 -10.17
CA PHE A 27 -5.76 -22.93 -10.33
C PHE A 27 -5.74 -24.09 -11.33
N ASP A 28 -5.84 -23.78 -12.60
CA ASP A 28 -5.87 -24.80 -13.67
C ASP A 28 -4.49 -25.08 -14.32
N ASN A 29 -3.37 -24.85 -13.59
CA ASN A 29 -2.03 -25.23 -14.04
C ASN A 29 -1.28 -26.02 -12.97
N ASN A 30 -1.26 -27.32 -13.10
CA ASN A 30 -0.62 -28.32 -12.20
C ASN A 30 0.89 -28.08 -11.91
N ASN A 31 1.54 -27.09 -12.50
CA ASN A 31 2.96 -26.79 -12.28
C ASN A 31 3.22 -25.76 -11.16
N ASP A 32 2.19 -25.07 -10.68
CA ASP A 32 2.32 -23.97 -9.71
C ASP A 32 2.01 -24.38 -8.27
N GLU A 33 1.43 -25.57 -8.04
CA GLU A 33 1.01 -26.07 -6.74
C GLU A 33 2.11 -25.97 -5.67
N PRO A 34 3.37 -26.42 -5.94
CA PRO A 34 4.44 -26.32 -4.95
C PRO A 34 4.81 -24.88 -4.57
N LEU A 35 4.59 -23.92 -5.46
CA LEU A 35 4.88 -22.52 -5.21
C LEU A 35 3.83 -21.88 -4.28
N TRP A 36 2.57 -22.22 -4.49
CA TRP A 36 1.47 -21.78 -3.64
C TRP A 36 1.55 -22.36 -2.24
N ASP A 37 1.84 -23.64 -2.10
CA ASP A 37 2.03 -24.30 -0.82
C ASP A 37 3.15 -23.64 -0.02
N LYS A 38 4.25 -23.30 -0.70
CA LYS A 38 5.35 -22.56 -0.09
C LYS A 38 4.92 -21.16 0.37
N LEU A 39 4.16 -20.42 -0.45
CA LEU A 39 3.65 -19.10 -0.08
C LEU A 39 2.73 -19.19 1.12
N ILE A 40 1.77 -20.12 1.10
CA ILE A 40 0.82 -20.37 2.18
C ILE A 40 1.57 -20.65 3.49
N GLN A 41 2.57 -21.54 3.44
CA GLN A 41 3.38 -21.86 4.62
C GLN A 41 4.10 -20.63 5.15
N GLN A 42 4.70 -19.80 4.29
CA GLN A 42 5.37 -18.57 4.71
C GLN A 42 4.38 -17.54 5.31
N ILE A 43 3.13 -17.51 4.81
CA ILE A 43 2.07 -16.68 5.40
C ILE A 43 1.71 -17.18 6.80
N ILE A 44 1.50 -18.49 6.95
CA ILE A 44 1.19 -19.13 8.25
C ILE A 44 2.31 -18.87 9.27
N ASP A 45 3.55 -18.95 8.84
CA ASP A 45 4.73 -18.70 9.68
C ASP A 45 4.91 -17.20 10.03
N GLY A 46 4.11 -16.31 9.45
CA GLY A 46 4.21 -14.87 9.66
C GLY A 46 5.46 -14.24 9.02
N ASN A 47 5.97 -14.86 7.97
CA ASN A 47 7.16 -14.41 7.25
C ASN A 47 6.83 -13.51 6.06
N VAL A 48 5.56 -13.35 5.69
CA VAL A 48 5.12 -12.55 4.55
C VAL A 48 4.60 -11.20 5.00
N ILE A 49 5.07 -10.13 4.38
CA ILE A 49 4.60 -8.76 4.60
C ILE A 49 3.99 -8.23 3.29
N PRO A 50 2.68 -7.98 3.24
CA PRO A 50 2.05 -7.37 2.08
C PRO A 50 2.51 -5.91 1.89
N VAL A 51 2.82 -5.56 0.63
CA VAL A 51 3.07 -4.19 0.18
C VAL A 51 2.01 -3.82 -0.83
N ILE A 52 1.05 -3.03 -0.42
CA ILE A 52 -0.17 -2.76 -1.19
C ILE A 52 -0.08 -1.40 -1.86
N GLY A 53 -0.24 -1.40 -3.18
CA GLY A 53 -0.27 -0.21 -4.02
C GLY A 53 -1.68 0.28 -4.36
N ALA A 54 -1.74 1.33 -5.16
CA ALA A 54 -2.98 2.05 -5.48
C ALA A 54 -3.95 1.25 -6.36
N ASP A 55 -3.47 0.27 -7.15
CA ASP A 55 -4.32 -0.43 -8.12
C ASP A 55 -5.29 -1.42 -7.47
N LEU A 56 -5.02 -1.84 -6.23
CA LEU A 56 -5.95 -2.68 -5.46
C LEU A 56 -7.06 -1.89 -4.75
N LEU A 57 -7.06 -0.57 -4.81
CA LEU A 57 -7.92 0.22 -3.93
C LEU A 57 -9.38 0.29 -4.38
N ILE A 58 -9.66 0.12 -5.67
CA ILE A 58 -11.02 0.22 -6.22
C ILE A 58 -11.34 -0.96 -7.14
N ASP A 59 -12.63 -1.38 -7.11
CA ASP A 59 -13.21 -2.31 -8.09
C ASP A 59 -13.46 -1.64 -9.45
N ASN A 60 -13.17 -2.40 -10.49
CA ASN A 60 -13.86 -2.46 -11.78
C ASN A 60 -13.65 -1.37 -12.83
N SER A 61 -12.89 -0.31 -12.71
CA SER A 61 -12.56 0.45 -13.94
C SER A 61 -11.74 1.72 -13.77
N SER A 62 -11.48 2.19 -12.60
CA SER A 62 -10.58 3.34 -12.46
C SER A 62 -9.78 3.27 -11.15
N ASN A 63 -8.47 3.37 -11.29
CA ASN A 63 -7.56 3.60 -10.17
C ASN A 63 -8.04 4.85 -9.38
N LEU A 64 -8.10 4.76 -8.05
CA LEU A 64 -8.57 5.86 -7.19
C LEU A 64 -7.79 7.15 -7.42
N HIS A 65 -6.47 7.04 -7.61
CA HIS A 65 -5.63 8.21 -7.89
C HIS A 65 -6.06 8.90 -9.20
N LYS A 66 -6.33 8.11 -10.24
CA LYS A 66 -6.82 8.62 -11.51
C LYS A 66 -8.19 9.30 -11.36
N PHE A 67 -9.11 8.67 -10.63
CA PHE A 67 -10.43 9.27 -10.37
C PHE A 67 -10.33 10.63 -9.68
N ILE A 68 -9.48 10.74 -8.65
CA ILE A 68 -9.25 12.00 -7.93
C ILE A 68 -8.59 13.03 -8.85
N MET A 69 -7.57 12.63 -9.59
CA MET A 69 -6.83 13.48 -10.51
C MET A 69 -7.74 14.05 -11.60
N ASP A 70 -8.56 13.22 -12.24
CA ASP A 70 -9.52 13.65 -13.26
C ASP A 70 -10.57 14.60 -12.69
N GLY A 71 -11.00 14.39 -11.45
CA GLY A 71 -11.89 15.30 -10.73
C GLY A 71 -11.26 16.65 -10.47
N LEU A 72 -10.02 16.68 -10.04
CA LEU A 72 -9.26 17.90 -9.79
C LEU A 72 -8.92 18.63 -11.10
N ALA A 73 -8.55 17.91 -12.16
CA ALA A 73 -8.31 18.52 -13.47
C ALA A 73 -9.53 19.31 -13.95
N ARG A 74 -10.72 18.74 -13.83
CA ARG A 74 -11.99 19.45 -14.13
C ARG A 74 -12.21 20.65 -13.23
N THR A 75 -11.94 20.52 -11.94
CA THR A 75 -12.11 21.62 -10.96
C THR A 75 -11.18 22.78 -11.26
N PHE A 76 -9.96 22.51 -11.70
CA PHE A 76 -8.97 23.54 -12.04
C PHE A 76 -9.08 24.05 -13.49
N GLY A 77 -9.99 23.48 -14.29
CA GLY A 77 -10.18 23.87 -15.69
C GLY A 77 -9.04 23.42 -16.61
N VAL A 78 -8.34 22.36 -16.23
CA VAL A 78 -7.32 21.74 -17.09
C VAL A 78 -8.04 20.86 -18.11
N SER A 79 -7.98 21.27 -19.37
CA SER A 79 -8.69 20.62 -20.48
C SER A 79 -7.90 19.45 -21.09
N LYS A 80 -6.58 19.49 -20.96
CA LYS A 80 -5.70 18.41 -21.43
C LYS A 80 -5.85 17.19 -20.54
N GLN A 81 -5.87 16.00 -21.15
CA GLN A 81 -5.74 14.76 -20.40
C GLN A 81 -4.39 14.74 -19.67
N VAL A 82 -4.42 14.48 -18.38
CA VAL A 82 -3.24 14.36 -17.52
C VAL A 82 -3.14 12.93 -16.98
N ASN A 83 -1.93 12.44 -16.82
CA ASN A 83 -1.66 11.07 -16.38
C ASN A 83 -1.03 11.01 -14.98
N SER A 84 -0.62 12.18 -14.45
CA SER A 84 -0.07 12.30 -13.10
C SER A 84 -0.50 13.61 -12.44
N PHE A 85 -0.41 13.65 -11.11
CA PHE A 85 -0.61 14.90 -10.36
C PHE A 85 0.46 15.93 -10.70
N SER A 86 1.68 15.50 -11.06
CA SER A 86 2.73 16.40 -11.54
C SER A 86 2.32 17.10 -12.83
N GLU A 87 1.80 16.35 -13.82
CA GLU A 87 1.29 16.97 -15.05
C GLU A 87 0.15 17.96 -14.77
N LEU A 88 -0.73 17.64 -13.81
CA LEU A 88 -1.82 18.53 -13.42
C LEU A 88 -1.32 19.84 -12.86
N VAL A 89 -0.37 19.83 -11.93
CA VAL A 89 0.12 21.06 -11.29
C VAL A 89 1.03 21.89 -12.20
N TYR A 90 1.63 21.27 -13.21
CA TYR A 90 2.44 21.97 -14.21
C TYR A 90 1.63 22.46 -15.41
N ALA A 91 0.36 22.06 -15.53
CA ALA A 91 -0.51 22.59 -16.58
C ALA A 91 -0.65 24.11 -16.46
N PRO A 92 -0.59 24.86 -17.59
CA PRO A 92 -0.68 26.34 -17.56
C PRO A 92 -1.92 26.85 -16.85
N GLU A 93 -3.05 26.18 -17.00
CA GLU A 93 -4.33 26.54 -16.37
C GLU A 93 -4.25 26.46 -14.84
N TYR A 94 -3.49 25.52 -14.31
CA TYR A 94 -3.23 25.42 -12.87
C TYR A 94 -2.14 26.41 -12.44
N LYS A 95 -0.95 26.32 -13.03
CA LYS A 95 0.25 27.06 -12.63
C LYS A 95 0.04 28.58 -12.59
N ASN A 96 -0.75 29.12 -13.52
CA ASN A 96 -0.99 30.56 -13.61
C ASN A 96 -2.00 31.09 -12.58
N LYS A 97 -2.78 30.21 -11.93
CA LYS A 97 -3.88 30.60 -11.04
C LYS A 97 -3.71 30.13 -9.60
N PHE A 98 -2.97 29.06 -9.38
CA PHE A 98 -2.88 28.38 -8.09
C PHE A 98 -1.44 28.19 -7.64
N LYS A 99 -1.23 28.25 -6.32
CA LYS A 99 0.03 27.79 -5.71
C LYS A 99 0.10 26.28 -5.68
N LEU A 100 1.31 25.70 -5.71
CA LEU A 100 1.52 24.26 -5.69
C LEU A 100 0.80 23.60 -4.51
N ASP A 101 0.87 24.18 -3.33
CA ASP A 101 0.25 23.62 -2.11
C ASP A 101 -1.27 23.47 -2.19
N ASN A 102 -1.93 24.20 -3.09
CA ASN A 102 -3.38 24.14 -3.20
C ASN A 102 -3.90 22.75 -3.59
N ILE A 103 -3.11 21.97 -4.33
CA ILE A 103 -3.51 20.61 -4.70
C ILE A 103 -3.64 19.70 -3.48
N TYR A 104 -2.70 19.80 -2.52
CA TYR A 104 -2.75 19.02 -1.28
C TYR A 104 -4.00 19.37 -0.47
N TYR A 105 -4.31 20.66 -0.35
CA TYR A 105 -5.52 21.10 0.33
C TYR A 105 -6.79 20.53 -0.32
N GLN A 106 -6.86 20.49 -1.64
CA GLN A 106 -8.02 19.94 -2.34
C GLN A 106 -8.12 18.42 -2.18
N VAL A 107 -6.99 17.70 -2.23
CA VAL A 107 -6.94 16.25 -1.97
C VAL A 107 -7.35 15.95 -0.54
N ASP A 108 -6.82 16.67 0.45
CA ASP A 108 -7.20 16.53 1.86
C ASP A 108 -8.70 16.74 2.05
N LYS A 109 -9.26 17.79 1.40
CA LYS A 109 -10.69 18.10 1.45
C LYS A 109 -11.56 16.97 0.86
N ILE A 110 -11.12 16.34 -0.24
CA ILE A 110 -11.84 15.21 -0.85
C ILE A 110 -11.94 14.07 0.14
N PHE A 111 -10.83 13.68 0.78
CA PHE A 111 -10.81 12.57 1.74
C PHE A 111 -11.46 12.90 3.08
N ALA A 112 -11.51 14.17 3.48
CA ALA A 112 -12.27 14.61 4.63
C ALA A 112 -13.79 14.55 4.40
N ALA A 113 -14.22 14.85 3.15
CA ALA A 113 -15.64 14.92 2.80
C ALA A 113 -16.23 13.57 2.37
N LYS A 114 -15.42 12.65 1.85
CA LYS A 114 -15.89 11.40 1.24
C LYS A 114 -15.03 10.21 1.68
N ARG A 115 -15.70 9.15 2.09
CA ARG A 115 -15.08 7.82 2.26
C ARG A 115 -15.16 7.04 0.96
N PHE A 116 -14.08 6.35 0.64
CA PHE A 116 -14.01 5.46 -0.52
C PHE A 116 -14.01 4.03 -0.01
N PRO A 117 -14.99 3.20 -0.38
CA PRO A 117 -15.04 1.83 0.06
C PRO A 117 -13.87 1.03 -0.51
N ALA A 118 -13.31 0.15 0.28
CA ALA A 118 -12.36 -0.83 -0.21
C ALA A 118 -13.06 -1.83 -1.14
N SER A 119 -12.35 -2.28 -2.18
CA SER A 119 -12.82 -3.34 -3.05
C SER A 119 -13.07 -4.64 -2.28
N GLU A 120 -13.90 -5.54 -2.82
CA GLU A 120 -14.13 -6.84 -2.20
C GLU A 120 -12.83 -7.64 -2.11
N ARG A 121 -12.03 -7.64 -3.17
CA ARG A 121 -10.71 -8.30 -3.20
C ARG A 121 -9.79 -7.76 -2.10
N LEU A 122 -9.73 -6.44 -1.95
CA LEU A 122 -8.94 -5.82 -0.89
C LEU A 122 -9.46 -6.20 0.50
N ARG A 123 -10.78 -6.22 0.71
CA ARG A 123 -11.36 -6.64 2.00
C ARG A 123 -11.02 -8.07 2.35
N ARG A 124 -11.10 -9.00 1.39
CA ARG A 124 -10.69 -10.40 1.57
C ARG A 124 -9.22 -10.51 1.94
N LEU A 125 -8.32 -9.83 1.23
CA LEU A 125 -6.90 -9.80 1.56
C LEU A 125 -6.67 -9.29 2.99
N LEU A 126 -7.30 -8.20 3.37
CA LEU A 126 -7.14 -7.60 4.70
C LEU A 126 -7.76 -8.43 5.83
N SER A 127 -8.66 -9.36 5.52
CA SER A 127 -9.25 -10.28 6.50
C SER A 127 -8.31 -11.42 6.91
N ILE A 128 -7.23 -11.64 6.17
CA ILE A 128 -6.21 -12.64 6.48
C ILE A 128 -5.48 -12.23 7.76
N ARG A 129 -5.78 -12.90 8.86
CA ARG A 129 -5.24 -12.60 10.20
C ARG A 129 -3.73 -12.75 10.31
N GLN A 130 -3.13 -13.53 9.41
CA GLN A 130 -1.69 -13.72 9.29
C GLN A 130 -0.96 -12.50 8.71
N PHE A 131 -1.71 -11.48 8.25
CA PHE A 131 -1.16 -10.20 7.77
C PHE A 131 -1.45 -9.05 8.74
N PRO A 132 -0.96 -9.10 9.98
CA PRO A 132 -1.20 -8.01 10.92
C PRO A 132 -0.47 -6.72 10.51
N PHE A 133 0.70 -6.84 9.90
CA PHE A 133 1.50 -5.69 9.44
C PHE A 133 1.43 -5.56 7.93
N ILE A 134 0.99 -4.39 7.47
CA ILE A 134 0.83 -4.09 6.04
C ILE A 134 1.57 -2.80 5.73
N ILE A 135 2.36 -2.81 4.67
CA ILE A 135 2.97 -1.61 4.10
C ILE A 135 2.09 -1.13 2.97
N THR A 136 1.85 0.16 2.87
CA THR A 136 1.19 0.76 1.71
C THR A 136 2.05 1.84 1.08
N THR A 137 2.03 1.86 -0.24
CA THR A 137 2.64 2.91 -1.05
C THR A 137 1.62 3.96 -1.50
N SER A 138 0.34 3.73 -1.22
CA SER A 138 -0.70 4.73 -1.44
C SER A 138 -0.82 5.67 -0.24
N PHE A 139 -0.96 6.96 -0.51
CA PHE A 139 -1.21 7.98 0.51
C PHE A 139 -2.65 7.98 1.04
N THR A 140 -3.56 7.22 0.41
CA THR A 140 -5.00 7.26 0.69
C THR A 140 -5.38 6.47 1.94
N PRO A 141 -6.45 6.86 2.68
CA PRO A 141 -6.84 6.20 3.91
C PRO A 141 -7.70 4.93 3.70
N VAL A 142 -7.85 4.44 2.45
CA VAL A 142 -8.78 3.35 2.12
C VAL A 142 -8.43 2.05 2.83
N ILE A 143 -7.14 1.66 2.81
CA ILE A 143 -6.66 0.45 3.48
C ILE A 143 -6.83 0.58 5.00
N GLU A 144 -6.47 1.72 5.56
CA GLU A 144 -6.62 2.01 6.99
C GLU A 144 -8.08 1.89 7.43
N GLN A 145 -9.00 2.49 6.68
CA GLN A 145 -10.42 2.43 6.99
C GLN A 145 -10.97 1.00 6.93
N ALA A 146 -10.49 0.19 5.97
CA ALA A 146 -10.85 -1.22 5.88
C ALA A 146 -10.26 -2.03 7.06
N MET A 147 -8.98 -1.83 7.39
CA MET A 147 -8.35 -2.47 8.54
C MET A 147 -8.98 -2.05 9.87
N GLN A 148 -9.41 -0.78 10.01
CA GLN A 148 -10.09 -0.30 11.21
C GLN A 148 -11.38 -1.08 11.51
N ASN A 149 -12.10 -1.52 10.47
CA ASN A 149 -13.29 -2.33 10.65
C ASN A 149 -12.96 -3.73 11.20
N ILE A 150 -11.77 -4.25 10.91
CA ILE A 150 -11.32 -5.60 11.30
C ILE A 150 -10.63 -5.58 12.66
N TRP A 151 -9.69 -4.65 12.87
CA TRP A 151 -8.80 -4.60 14.03
C TRP A 151 -9.22 -3.58 15.09
N LYS A 152 -10.20 -2.70 14.77
CA LYS A 152 -10.76 -1.68 15.68
C LYS A 152 -9.65 -0.84 16.35
N ASP A 153 -9.68 -0.76 17.67
CA ASP A 153 -8.75 0.05 18.46
C ASP A 153 -7.32 -0.52 18.55
N GLU A 154 -7.11 -1.75 18.10
CA GLU A 154 -5.78 -2.37 18.07
C GLU A 154 -4.94 -1.89 16.88
N LEU A 155 -5.58 -1.32 15.84
CA LEU A 155 -4.87 -0.87 14.65
C LEU A 155 -3.94 0.31 14.93
N ARG A 156 -2.67 0.12 14.65
CA ARG A 156 -1.67 1.18 14.69
C ARG A 156 -1.46 1.77 13.30
N VAL A 157 -1.35 3.09 13.24
CA VAL A 157 -1.03 3.81 12.02
C VAL A 157 0.38 4.38 12.15
N MET A 158 1.25 3.96 11.26
CA MET A 158 2.65 4.41 11.20
C MET A 158 2.93 5.00 9.82
N LYS A 159 3.87 5.92 9.73
CA LYS A 159 4.21 6.58 8.47
C LYS A 159 5.69 6.94 8.40
N PHE A 160 6.23 6.90 7.20
CA PHE A 160 7.44 7.60 6.83
C PHE A 160 7.08 9.01 6.35
N ASN A 161 7.95 9.96 6.64
CA ASN A 161 7.81 11.34 6.26
C ASN A 161 9.21 11.89 5.90
N ASN A 162 9.28 12.84 5.00
CA ASN A 162 10.52 13.54 4.67
C ASN A 162 11.05 14.44 5.82
N ASN A 163 10.25 14.68 6.86
CA ASN A 163 10.70 15.29 8.11
C ASN A 163 11.08 14.21 9.15
N PRO A 164 12.37 14.05 9.50
CA PRO A 164 12.83 13.00 10.40
C PRO A 164 12.15 12.98 11.78
N SER A 165 11.75 14.14 12.28
CA SER A 165 11.11 14.24 13.62
C SER A 165 9.69 13.65 13.66
N GLU A 166 9.08 13.44 12.49
CA GLU A 166 7.72 12.93 12.35
C GLU A 166 7.67 11.46 11.93
N ASN A 167 8.82 10.83 11.74
CA ASN A 167 8.89 9.44 11.30
C ASN A 167 8.53 8.47 12.41
N SER A 168 7.84 7.42 11.99
CA SER A 168 7.55 6.28 12.84
C SER A 168 8.49 5.12 12.51
N ASP A 169 9.03 4.48 13.53
CA ASP A 169 9.78 3.23 13.39
C ASP A 169 9.24 2.19 14.37
N ILE A 170 9.41 0.91 14.06
CA ILE A 170 9.10 -0.17 14.99
C ILE A 170 10.20 -0.27 16.05
N LYS A 171 9.88 -0.88 17.18
CA LYS A 171 10.88 -1.10 18.24
C LYS A 171 11.73 -2.35 17.97
N ASN A 172 11.09 -3.42 17.51
CA ASN A 172 11.71 -4.71 17.19
C ASN A 172 10.74 -5.56 16.34
N GLY A 173 11.17 -6.76 15.95
CA GLY A 173 10.41 -7.70 15.13
C GLY A 173 9.04 -8.12 15.70
N ALA A 174 8.85 -8.09 17.02
CA ALA A 174 7.55 -8.37 17.63
C ALA A 174 6.46 -7.34 17.21
N ASP A 175 6.87 -6.14 16.81
CA ASP A 175 5.94 -5.14 16.31
C ASP A 175 5.35 -5.51 14.94
N LEU A 176 5.99 -6.36 14.15
CA LEU A 176 5.46 -6.88 12.88
C LEU A 176 4.26 -7.82 13.09
N ARG A 177 4.06 -8.32 14.32
CA ARG A 177 2.90 -9.17 14.67
C ARG A 177 1.72 -8.37 15.22
N LYS A 178 1.82 -7.06 15.28
CA LYS A 178 0.74 -6.18 15.76
C LYS A 178 -0.02 -5.57 14.59
N PRO A 179 -1.35 -5.44 14.69
CA PRO A 179 -2.15 -4.80 13.65
C PRO A 179 -1.60 -3.40 13.34
N THR A 180 -1.01 -3.26 12.16
CA THR A 180 -0.32 -2.03 11.78
C THR A 180 -0.44 -1.77 10.29
N ILE A 181 -0.79 -0.55 9.91
CA ILE A 181 -0.57 -0.04 8.56
C ILE A 181 0.60 0.94 8.57
N TYR A 182 1.56 0.70 7.69
CA TYR A 182 2.72 1.56 7.51
C TYR A 182 2.66 2.28 6.16
N TYR A 183 2.51 3.59 6.19
CA TYR A 183 2.50 4.44 5.00
C TYR A 183 3.93 4.79 4.57
N MET A 184 4.41 4.15 3.50
CA MET A 184 5.78 4.33 3.03
C MET A 184 6.02 5.72 2.41
N PHE A 185 5.01 6.28 1.78
CA PHE A 185 5.07 7.58 1.10
C PHE A 185 4.19 8.66 1.74
N GLY A 186 4.05 8.59 3.07
CA GLY A 186 3.21 9.53 3.79
C GLY A 186 1.71 9.26 3.63
N LYS A 187 0.90 10.04 4.34
CA LYS A 187 -0.55 9.86 4.44
C LYS A 187 -1.26 11.19 4.22
N VAL A 188 -2.36 11.17 3.47
CA VAL A 188 -3.27 12.30 3.29
C VAL A 188 -3.74 12.87 4.62
N GLY A 189 -3.95 14.18 4.68
CA GLY A 189 -4.33 14.89 5.92
C GLY A 189 -3.13 15.30 6.79
N ALA A 190 -1.90 15.00 6.37
CA ALA A 190 -0.71 15.43 7.09
C ALA A 190 -0.24 16.85 6.70
N GLY A 191 -0.81 17.45 5.65
CA GLY A 191 -0.44 18.75 5.09
C GLY A 191 0.38 18.66 3.81
N ALA A 192 0.63 19.80 3.18
CA ALA A 192 1.38 19.88 1.93
C ALA A 192 2.78 19.27 2.06
N HIS A 193 3.22 18.54 1.02
CA HIS A 193 4.52 17.88 0.93
C HIS A 193 4.81 16.85 2.06
N LYS A 194 3.79 16.45 2.81
CA LYS A 194 3.91 15.42 3.86
C LYS A 194 3.49 14.03 3.40
N TYR A 195 3.10 13.90 2.14
CA TYR A 195 2.85 12.66 1.42
C TYR A 195 3.16 12.85 -0.06
N VAL A 196 3.49 11.77 -0.73
CA VAL A 196 3.86 11.79 -2.14
C VAL A 196 2.61 11.97 -3.00
N LEU A 197 2.53 13.11 -3.65
CA LEU A 197 1.50 13.43 -4.64
C LEU A 197 2.13 13.76 -6.00
N THR A 198 3.28 14.44 -5.99
CA THR A 198 4.02 14.86 -7.18
C THR A 198 5.39 14.19 -7.26
N ASP A 199 6.03 14.27 -8.43
CA ASP A 199 7.39 13.73 -8.63
C ASP A 199 8.42 14.41 -7.73
N ILE A 200 8.22 15.69 -7.39
CA ILE A 200 9.09 16.42 -6.45
C ILE A 200 8.99 15.80 -5.06
N ASP A 201 7.76 15.53 -4.59
CA ASP A 201 7.59 14.87 -3.29
C ASP A 201 8.26 13.49 -3.30
N LEU A 202 8.10 12.74 -4.40
CA LEU A 202 8.70 11.42 -4.53
C LEU A 202 10.22 11.49 -4.41
N LEU A 203 10.85 12.44 -5.09
CA LEU A 203 12.29 12.66 -5.01
C LEU A 203 12.75 13.07 -3.61
N ASP A 204 11.98 13.91 -2.93
CA ASP A 204 12.26 14.32 -1.54
C ASP A 204 12.16 13.13 -0.58
N PHE A 205 11.14 12.28 -0.74
CA PHE A 205 10.97 11.07 0.07
C PHE A 205 12.08 10.05 -0.18
N VAL A 206 12.43 9.82 -1.45
CA VAL A 206 13.54 8.93 -1.84
C VAL A 206 14.88 9.44 -1.30
N SER A 207 15.13 10.74 -1.43
CA SER A 207 16.34 11.37 -0.89
C SER A 207 16.42 11.22 0.63
N SER A 208 15.31 11.47 1.33
CA SER A 208 15.24 11.31 2.79
C SER A 208 15.43 9.86 3.23
N TRP A 209 14.89 8.91 2.45
CA TRP A 209 15.06 7.48 2.71
C TRP A 209 16.50 7.01 2.54
N LEU A 210 17.20 7.54 1.53
CA LEU A 210 18.60 7.23 1.26
C LEU A 210 19.60 7.98 2.16
N SER A 211 19.13 9.03 2.82
CA SER A 211 20.00 9.86 3.65
C SER A 211 20.72 9.02 4.70
N ASN A 212 22.04 9.19 4.76
CA ASN A 212 22.90 8.63 5.82
C ASN A 212 22.65 9.27 7.19
N ASP A 213 21.92 10.39 7.23
CA ASP A 213 21.50 11.02 8.46
C ASP A 213 20.54 10.06 9.17
N ASN A 214 21.04 9.44 10.23
CA ASN A 214 20.48 8.29 10.94
C ASN A 214 19.06 8.50 11.50
N LYS A 215 18.46 9.67 11.29
CA LYS A 215 17.18 10.08 11.86
C LYS A 215 16.00 9.93 10.91
N ALA A 216 16.22 9.89 9.60
CA ALA A 216 15.13 9.85 8.63
C ALA A 216 14.65 8.42 8.36
N ARG A 217 15.57 7.50 8.08
CA ARG A 217 15.23 6.13 7.68
C ARG A 217 14.71 5.29 8.87
N PRO A 218 13.61 4.54 8.73
CA PRO A 218 13.14 3.60 9.76
C PRO A 218 14.04 2.37 9.82
N LYS A 219 15.11 2.43 10.59
CA LYS A 219 16.19 1.43 10.62
C LYS A 219 15.74 0.08 11.12
N ASN A 220 14.92 0.08 12.20
CA ASN A 220 14.45 -1.16 12.78
C ASN A 220 13.52 -1.88 11.80
N LEU A 221 12.56 -1.16 11.21
CA LEU A 221 11.70 -1.71 10.17
C LEU A 221 12.51 -2.29 9.01
N CYS A 222 13.44 -1.52 8.44
CA CYS A 222 14.28 -2.00 7.34
C CYS A 222 15.13 -3.22 7.71
N ASN A 223 15.59 -3.32 8.96
CA ASN A 223 16.35 -4.48 9.41
C ASN A 223 15.47 -5.72 9.52
N GLU A 224 14.29 -5.59 10.09
CA GLU A 224 13.35 -6.71 10.25
C GLU A 224 12.77 -7.20 8.91
N LEU A 225 12.60 -6.30 7.93
CA LEU A 225 12.11 -6.66 6.60
C LEU A 225 13.12 -7.46 5.76
N LYS A 226 14.41 -7.47 6.12
CA LYS A 226 15.44 -8.23 5.37
C LYS A 226 15.17 -9.73 5.37
N ASP A 227 14.63 -10.24 6.46
CA ASP A 227 14.35 -11.67 6.65
C ASP A 227 12.88 -12.03 6.34
N LYS A 228 12.12 -11.11 5.71
CA LYS A 228 10.72 -11.31 5.36
C LYS A 228 10.52 -11.40 3.85
N TYR A 229 9.50 -12.14 3.45
CA TYR A 229 9.00 -12.11 2.07
C TYR A 229 8.12 -10.88 1.87
N LEU A 230 8.40 -10.05 0.88
CA LEU A 230 7.55 -8.94 0.50
C LEU A 230 6.58 -9.39 -0.59
N LEU A 231 5.29 -9.38 -0.29
CA LEU A 231 4.22 -9.67 -1.25
C LEU A 231 3.74 -8.36 -1.86
N MET A 232 4.21 -8.07 -3.08
CA MET A 232 3.90 -6.83 -3.80
C MET A 232 2.58 -6.97 -4.55
N LEU A 233 1.57 -6.16 -4.21
CA LEU A 233 0.22 -6.26 -4.75
C LEU A 233 -0.28 -4.89 -5.23
N GLY A 234 -0.75 -4.80 -6.48
CA GLY A 234 -1.37 -3.59 -7.03
C GLY A 234 -0.41 -2.38 -7.09
N ASN A 235 0.85 -2.64 -7.36
CA ASN A 235 1.86 -1.62 -7.50
C ASN A 235 2.25 -1.49 -8.98
N THR A 236 1.75 -0.46 -9.66
CA THR A 236 2.26 -0.02 -10.97
C THR A 236 3.37 1.00 -10.72
N TYR A 237 4.55 0.52 -10.54
CA TYR A 237 5.71 1.41 -10.50
C TYR A 237 6.38 1.49 -11.86
N SER A 238 6.90 2.67 -12.19
CA SER A 238 8.00 2.74 -13.13
C SER A 238 9.09 1.79 -12.63
N ASP A 239 9.71 1.05 -13.52
CA ASP A 239 10.74 0.05 -13.23
C ASP A 239 11.74 0.47 -12.15
N TRP A 240 12.23 1.72 -12.22
CA TRP A 240 13.25 2.20 -11.30
C TRP A 240 12.72 2.37 -9.86
N LEU A 241 11.48 2.83 -9.68
CA LEU A 241 10.90 3.03 -8.35
C LEU A 241 10.61 1.70 -7.66
N PHE A 242 10.13 0.72 -8.42
CA PHE A 242 9.97 -0.64 -7.92
C PHE A 242 11.32 -1.21 -7.46
N ARG A 243 12.36 -1.16 -8.31
CA ARG A 243 13.70 -1.62 -7.98
C ARG A 243 14.30 -0.88 -6.80
N PHE A 244 14.06 0.44 -6.72
CA PHE A 244 14.46 1.26 -5.57
C PHE A 244 13.80 0.78 -4.27
N ILE A 245 12.48 0.59 -4.25
CA ILE A 245 11.74 0.12 -3.07
C ILE A 245 12.26 -1.26 -2.68
N TRP A 246 12.34 -2.15 -3.64
CA TRP A 246 12.85 -3.50 -3.44
C TRP A 246 14.26 -3.50 -2.84
N TYR A 247 15.18 -2.80 -3.48
CA TYR A 247 16.57 -2.69 -3.02
C TYR A 247 16.69 -2.03 -1.64
N SER A 248 15.92 -0.98 -1.41
CA SER A 248 16.02 -0.20 -0.17
C SER A 248 15.46 -0.94 1.05
N MET A 249 14.51 -1.84 0.86
CA MET A 249 13.97 -2.69 1.92
C MET A 249 14.81 -3.94 2.16
N ARG A 250 15.74 -4.27 1.27
CA ARG A 250 16.49 -5.53 1.29
C ARG A 250 17.98 -5.32 1.12
N LYS A 251 18.77 -6.26 1.65
CA LYS A 251 20.15 -6.43 1.19
C LYS A 251 20.15 -7.32 -0.05
N PRO A 252 21.00 -7.03 -1.05
CA PRO A 252 21.05 -7.80 -2.30
C PRO A 252 21.28 -9.31 -2.12
N ASP A 253 21.93 -9.71 -1.01
CA ASP A 253 22.41 -11.07 -0.83
C ASP A 253 21.49 -11.99 -0.01
N LEU A 254 20.36 -11.48 0.54
CA LEU A 254 19.52 -12.24 1.48
C LEU A 254 18.01 -12.09 1.21
N GLY A 255 17.62 -11.57 0.06
CA GLY A 255 16.21 -11.22 -0.16
C GLY A 255 15.37 -12.34 -0.77
N HIS A 256 14.40 -12.84 -0.04
CA HIS A 256 13.30 -13.61 -0.61
C HIS A 256 12.14 -12.69 -0.95
N GLY A 257 11.57 -12.79 -2.14
CA GLY A 257 10.43 -11.97 -2.55
C GLY A 257 9.41 -12.78 -3.31
N MET A 258 8.19 -12.35 -3.24
CA MET A 258 7.10 -12.92 -4.02
C MET A 258 6.36 -11.80 -4.71
N LEU A 259 6.09 -12.01 -5.98
CA LEU A 259 5.39 -11.08 -6.84
C LEU A 259 4.19 -11.77 -7.47
N ALA A 260 3.06 -11.13 -7.41
CA ALA A 260 1.90 -11.49 -8.21
C ALA A 260 1.66 -10.37 -9.22
N TYR A 261 1.92 -10.67 -10.49
CA TYR A 261 1.69 -9.76 -11.62
C TYR A 261 1.04 -10.49 -12.77
N ASP A 262 0.16 -9.79 -13.49
CA ASP A 262 -0.43 -10.33 -14.70
C ASP A 262 0.58 -10.37 -15.88
N THR A 263 1.48 -9.39 -15.93
CA THR A 263 2.56 -9.31 -16.92
C THR A 263 3.79 -8.65 -16.33
N LEU A 264 4.96 -9.27 -16.49
CA LEU A 264 6.24 -8.69 -16.09
C LEU A 264 7.08 -8.38 -17.33
N ASP A 265 7.75 -7.23 -17.30
CA ASP A 265 8.80 -6.90 -18.27
C ASP A 265 10.00 -7.82 -18.07
N GLU A 266 10.59 -8.30 -19.16
CA GLU A 266 11.76 -9.19 -19.17
C GLU A 266 12.94 -8.62 -18.36
N SER A 267 13.16 -7.31 -18.40
CA SER A 267 14.22 -6.65 -17.65
C SER A 267 13.97 -6.69 -16.14
N LEU A 268 12.71 -6.64 -15.72
CA LEU A 268 12.33 -6.80 -14.33
C LEU A 268 12.47 -8.25 -13.86
N ILE A 269 12.08 -9.22 -14.70
CA ILE A 269 12.28 -10.65 -14.43
C ILE A 269 13.77 -10.92 -14.18
N ASN A 270 14.65 -10.51 -15.09
CA ASN A 270 16.09 -10.66 -14.95
C ASN A 270 16.68 -9.99 -13.70
N PHE A 271 16.11 -8.86 -13.28
CA PHE A 271 16.50 -8.21 -12.02
C PHE A 271 16.09 -9.06 -10.81
N LEU A 272 14.90 -9.63 -10.83
CA LEU A 272 14.34 -10.40 -9.73
C LEU A 272 14.98 -11.78 -9.60
N GLU A 273 15.34 -12.44 -10.70
CA GLU A 273 16.03 -13.74 -10.70
C GLU A 273 17.37 -13.69 -9.96
N ARG A 274 18.04 -12.54 -9.98
CA ARG A 274 19.28 -12.33 -9.20
C ARG A 274 19.06 -12.22 -7.70
N THR A 275 17.81 -12.09 -7.27
CA THR A 275 17.44 -11.84 -5.87
C THR A 275 16.68 -12.98 -5.20
N GLU A 276 16.74 -14.21 -5.73
CA GLU A 276 15.96 -15.36 -5.27
C GLU A 276 14.46 -15.04 -5.12
N THR A 277 13.89 -14.40 -6.10
CA THR A 277 12.51 -13.95 -6.08
C THR A 277 11.62 -14.97 -6.80
N PHE A 278 10.50 -15.31 -6.18
CA PHE A 278 9.47 -16.12 -6.81
C PHE A 278 8.54 -15.19 -7.60
N THR A 279 8.47 -15.39 -8.91
CA THR A 279 7.57 -14.64 -9.78
C THR A 279 6.50 -15.57 -10.33
N LYS A 280 5.26 -15.09 -10.39
CA LYS A 280 4.19 -15.71 -11.16
C LYS A 280 3.64 -14.68 -12.12
N GLN A 281 3.58 -15.07 -13.38
CA GLN A 281 2.85 -14.34 -14.44
C GLN A 281 1.36 -14.64 -14.36
#